data_62aa9e3edd5d16552c4b647364c37b4c
#
_entry.id   62aa9e3edd5d16552c4b647364c37b4c
#
_cell.length_a   1.000
_cell.length_b   1.000
_cell.length_c   1.000
_cell.angle_alpha   90.00
_cell.angle_beta   90.00
_cell.angle_gamma   90.00
#
_symmetry.space_group_name_H-M   'P 1'
#
loop_
_entity.id
_entity.type
_entity.pdbx_description
1 polymer ?
#
loop_
_entity_poly.entity_id
_entity_poly.type
_entity_poly.pdbx_seq_one_letter_code
_entity_poly.pdbx_strand_id
1 'polypeptide(L)'
;MMAALSAGAVTDALIPRWVLSQQPGRLAAFRAQIGAVPIQAQQLGENLTLLSGPGGNVVVLHGTDGLIVVDTFVAPAWPRLEESLKGLGTPVKFVINTHWHFDHTDNNAPLHAGGATVVAHENTKRRMSEPQHIAILDLDFPPSPAAALPQRVFKDGYKLAANGERLEVSHVPPAHTDTDVIVRFEQAGVLHAGDVFFNGRYPLIDGSTGGRVDGMIEACDRLLRVADAETKIVPGHGPLATRADLVKYRDMLATAADRVRKLKASGKSLEESIAAKPFTDLDGDWGSGRYKGDDFVKIVYLTL
;
A
#
# COMPACT_ATOMS: atom_id res chain seq x y z
N MET A 1 -24.73 -59.49 -28.46
CA MET A 1 -25.11 -58.12 -28.85
C MET A 1 -24.57 -57.22 -27.74
N MET A 2 -23.38 -56.64 -27.94
CA MET A 2 -22.77 -55.69 -26.98
C MET A 2 -23.13 -54.27 -27.47
N ALA A 3 -23.77 -53.49 -26.60
CA ALA A 3 -24.05 -52.09 -26.83
C ALA A 3 -22.87 -51.24 -26.34
N ALA A 4 -22.22 -50.55 -27.25
CA ALA A 4 -21.16 -49.61 -26.95
C ALA A 4 -21.78 -48.31 -26.42
N LEU A 5 -21.42 -47.94 -25.18
CA LEU A 5 -21.69 -46.61 -24.61
C LEU A 5 -20.68 -45.59 -25.17
N SER A 6 -21.19 -44.65 -25.95
CA SER A 6 -20.42 -43.49 -26.43
C SER A 6 -20.10 -42.58 -25.27
N ALA A 7 -18.81 -42.35 -25.01
CA ALA A 7 -18.32 -41.33 -24.12
C ALA A 7 -18.64 -39.94 -24.74
N GLY A 8 -19.53 -39.20 -24.10
CA GLY A 8 -19.80 -37.82 -24.43
C GLY A 8 -18.59 -36.96 -24.08
N ALA A 9 -18.06 -36.22 -25.05
CA ALA A 9 -17.05 -35.18 -24.84
C ALA A 9 -17.62 -34.12 -23.90
N VAL A 10 -17.05 -34.02 -22.73
CA VAL A 10 -17.26 -32.86 -21.83
C VAL A 10 -16.57 -31.68 -22.50
N THR A 11 -17.36 -30.76 -23.01
CA THR A 11 -16.86 -29.47 -23.50
C THR A 11 -16.16 -28.77 -22.32
N ASP A 12 -14.87 -28.53 -22.48
CA ASP A 12 -14.12 -27.64 -21.61
C ASP A 12 -14.80 -26.26 -21.61
N ALA A 13 -15.72 -26.06 -20.67
CA ALA A 13 -16.27 -24.76 -20.38
C ALA A 13 -15.09 -23.87 -19.99
N LEU A 14 -14.91 -22.78 -20.71
CA LEU A 14 -13.87 -21.77 -20.50
C LEU A 14 -13.88 -21.30 -19.05
N ILE A 15 -13.18 -22.01 -18.18
CA ILE A 15 -12.87 -21.54 -16.84
C ILE A 15 -11.95 -20.34 -17.04
N PRO A 16 -12.35 -19.14 -16.61
CA PRO A 16 -11.50 -17.97 -16.76
C PRO A 16 -10.10 -18.25 -16.19
N ARG A 17 -9.05 -17.83 -16.88
CA ARG A 17 -7.66 -18.07 -16.48
C ARG A 17 -7.37 -17.71 -15.02
N TRP A 18 -8.06 -16.70 -14.46
CA TRP A 18 -7.95 -16.30 -13.07
C TRP A 18 -8.45 -17.37 -12.07
N VAL A 19 -9.36 -18.27 -12.47
CA VAL A 19 -9.81 -19.42 -11.65
C VAL A 19 -8.73 -20.51 -11.62
N LEU A 20 -7.97 -20.66 -12.70
CA LEU A 20 -6.89 -21.65 -12.80
C LEU A 20 -5.58 -21.18 -12.17
N SER A 21 -5.35 -19.86 -12.07
CA SER A 21 -4.17 -19.26 -11.44
C SER A 21 -4.27 -19.17 -9.91
N GLN A 22 -5.44 -19.43 -9.33
CA GLN A 22 -5.59 -19.47 -7.87
C GLN A 22 -4.79 -20.65 -7.32
N GLN A 23 -3.54 -20.38 -6.96
CA GLN A 23 -2.85 -21.13 -5.91
C GLN A 23 -3.19 -20.43 -4.58
N PRO A 24 -4.31 -20.82 -3.90
CA PRO A 24 -4.70 -20.22 -2.63
C PRO A 24 -3.57 -20.26 -1.60
N GLY A 25 -2.68 -21.24 -1.72
CA GLY A 25 -1.49 -21.39 -0.89
C GLY A 25 -0.45 -20.30 -1.07
N ARG A 26 -0.29 -19.72 -2.27
CA ARG A 26 0.78 -18.74 -2.55
C ARG A 26 0.50 -17.39 -1.90
N LEU A 27 -0.70 -16.85 -2.06
CA LEU A 27 -1.13 -15.63 -1.39
C LEU A 27 -1.20 -15.80 0.14
N ALA A 28 -1.73 -16.94 0.60
CA ALA A 28 -1.78 -17.24 2.04
C ALA A 28 -0.38 -17.36 2.65
N ALA A 29 0.55 -18.04 1.97
CA ALA A 29 1.94 -18.14 2.41
C ALA A 29 2.63 -16.76 2.44
N PHE A 30 2.37 -15.92 1.44
CA PHE A 30 2.90 -14.56 1.39
C PHE A 30 2.37 -13.69 2.56
N ARG A 31 1.06 -13.73 2.83
CA ARG A 31 0.46 -13.10 4.00
C ARG A 31 1.02 -13.61 5.32
N ALA A 32 1.21 -14.94 5.45
CA ALA A 32 1.76 -15.54 6.66
C ALA A 32 3.21 -15.09 6.92
N GLN A 33 4.04 -15.03 5.87
CA GLN A 33 5.43 -14.56 5.98
C GLN A 33 5.49 -13.10 6.46
N ILE A 34 4.71 -12.20 5.88
CA ILE A 34 4.62 -10.81 6.29
C ILE A 34 4.04 -10.71 7.69
N GLY A 35 2.96 -11.46 7.96
CA GLY A 35 2.26 -11.47 9.23
C GLY A 35 3.09 -11.98 10.41
N ALA A 36 4.21 -12.66 10.17
CA ALA A 36 5.12 -13.12 11.24
C ALA A 36 5.96 -11.97 11.85
N VAL A 37 6.10 -10.83 11.16
CA VAL A 37 6.87 -9.70 11.66
C VAL A 37 6.20 -9.13 12.92
N PRO A 38 6.95 -8.89 14.02
CA PRO A 38 6.39 -8.33 15.25
C PRO A 38 5.96 -6.87 15.03
N ILE A 39 4.94 -6.45 15.78
CA ILE A 39 4.52 -5.05 15.83
C ILE A 39 5.43 -4.30 16.81
N GLN A 40 5.96 -3.16 16.38
CA GLN A 40 6.70 -2.22 17.20
C GLN A 40 5.89 -0.93 17.35
N ALA A 41 5.79 -0.41 18.57
CA ALA A 41 5.08 0.84 18.85
C ALA A 41 6.06 1.98 19.10
N GLN A 42 5.80 3.14 18.49
CA GLN A 42 6.56 4.37 18.68
C GLN A 42 5.61 5.55 18.87
N GLN A 43 5.82 6.32 19.93
CA GLN A 43 5.04 7.53 20.19
C GLN A 43 5.42 8.63 19.17
N LEU A 44 4.44 9.23 18.51
CA LEU A 44 4.64 10.36 17.59
C LEU A 44 4.24 11.70 18.23
N GLY A 45 3.34 11.67 19.19
CA GLY A 45 2.80 12.82 19.90
C GLY A 45 2.10 12.36 21.17
N GLU A 46 1.42 13.23 21.89
CA GLU A 46 0.73 12.92 23.14
C GLU A 46 -0.31 11.80 22.97
N ASN A 47 -1.06 11.87 21.87
CA ASN A 47 -2.18 10.98 21.56
C ASN A 47 -2.05 10.29 20.19
N LEU A 48 -0.85 10.22 19.64
CA LEU A 48 -0.58 9.64 18.33
C LEU A 48 0.54 8.61 18.40
N THR A 49 0.25 7.38 18.00
CA THR A 49 1.18 6.24 18.05
C THR A 49 1.35 5.63 16.66
N LEU A 50 2.60 5.40 16.26
CA LEU A 50 2.99 4.61 15.11
C LEU A 50 3.13 3.15 15.54
N LEU A 51 2.47 2.25 14.84
CA LEU A 51 2.69 0.81 14.90
C LEU A 51 3.36 0.40 13.59
N SER A 52 4.58 -0.15 13.67
CA SER A 52 5.32 -0.63 12.50
C SER A 52 5.42 -2.16 12.54
N GLY A 53 5.30 -2.82 11.39
CA GLY A 53 5.44 -4.29 11.40
C GLY A 53 4.82 -5.00 10.21
N PRO A 54 3.80 -5.82 10.42
CA PRO A 54 3.32 -6.81 9.44
C PRO A 54 2.63 -6.21 8.22
N GLY A 55 3.38 -5.75 7.24
CA GLY A 55 2.85 -5.14 6.02
C GLY A 55 2.75 -3.63 6.12
N GLY A 56 3.77 -2.97 6.66
CA GLY A 56 3.88 -1.52 6.62
C GLY A 56 3.73 -0.81 7.96
N ASN A 57 3.19 0.39 7.92
CA ASN A 57 3.03 1.29 9.04
C ASN A 57 1.54 1.62 9.25
N VAL A 58 1.11 1.58 10.51
CA VAL A 58 -0.23 1.94 10.96
C VAL A 58 -0.13 3.08 11.96
N VAL A 59 -0.91 4.14 11.78
CA VAL A 59 -0.97 5.24 12.75
C VAL A 59 -2.29 5.19 13.52
N VAL A 60 -2.21 5.31 14.84
CA VAL A 60 -3.36 5.30 15.74
C VAL A 60 -3.44 6.63 16.47
N LEU A 61 -4.50 7.39 16.21
CA LEU A 61 -4.90 8.53 17.06
C LEU A 61 -5.85 8.01 18.14
N HIS A 62 -5.50 8.26 19.40
CA HIS A 62 -6.23 7.76 20.56
C HIS A 62 -6.68 8.91 21.47
N GLY A 63 -7.74 8.69 22.25
CA GLY A 63 -8.29 9.67 23.19
C GLY A 63 -9.75 9.36 23.53
N THR A 64 -10.44 10.32 24.13
CA THR A 64 -11.80 10.16 24.65
C THR A 64 -12.88 9.94 23.58
N ASP A 65 -12.63 10.37 22.35
CA ASP A 65 -13.55 10.16 21.23
C ASP A 65 -13.44 8.76 20.61
N GLY A 66 -12.55 7.91 21.13
CA GLY A 66 -12.21 6.60 20.61
C GLY A 66 -11.03 6.64 19.64
N LEU A 67 -10.68 5.48 19.08
CA LEU A 67 -9.53 5.34 18.19
C LEU A 67 -9.86 5.67 16.74
N ILE A 68 -8.92 6.33 16.07
CA ILE A 68 -8.87 6.46 14.61
C ILE A 68 -7.59 5.78 14.15
N VAL A 69 -7.73 4.83 13.24
CA VAL A 69 -6.65 3.96 12.76
C VAL A 69 -6.41 4.23 11.28
N VAL A 70 -5.18 4.52 10.89
CA VAL A 70 -4.80 4.65 9.47
C VAL A 70 -4.06 3.38 9.08
N ASP A 71 -4.63 2.60 8.15
CA ASP A 71 -4.26 1.27 7.69
C ASP A 71 -4.40 0.16 8.75
N THR A 72 -4.21 -1.13 8.35
CA THR A 72 -4.65 -2.24 9.22
C THR A 72 -3.76 -3.48 9.22
N PHE A 73 -2.59 -3.48 8.56
CA PHE A 73 -1.73 -4.66 8.40
C PHE A 73 -2.39 -5.84 7.65
N VAL A 74 -1.61 -6.92 7.47
CA VAL A 74 -2.09 -8.18 6.86
C VAL A 74 -2.95 -8.98 7.84
N ALA A 75 -3.87 -9.79 7.33
CA ALA A 75 -4.83 -10.59 8.12
C ALA A 75 -4.18 -11.43 9.25
N PRO A 76 -3.05 -12.17 9.05
CA PRO A 76 -2.43 -12.93 10.12
C PRO A 76 -1.90 -12.12 11.31
N ALA A 77 -1.81 -10.79 11.17
CA ALA A 77 -1.40 -9.89 12.25
C ALA A 77 -2.55 -9.48 13.17
N TRP A 78 -3.81 -9.80 12.83
CA TRP A 78 -4.99 -9.35 13.55
C TRP A 78 -4.89 -9.49 15.08
N PRO A 79 -4.54 -10.66 15.67
CA PRO A 79 -4.53 -10.78 17.13
C PRO A 79 -3.60 -9.78 17.83
N ARG A 80 -2.45 -9.50 17.21
CA ARG A 80 -1.47 -8.54 17.76
C ARG A 80 -1.88 -7.09 17.53
N LEU A 81 -2.48 -6.79 16.37
CA LEU A 81 -3.06 -5.46 16.12
C LEU A 81 -4.20 -5.17 17.10
N GLU A 82 -5.10 -6.12 17.30
CA GLU A 82 -6.21 -5.99 18.26
C GLU A 82 -5.70 -5.74 19.68
N GLU A 83 -4.69 -6.48 20.13
CA GLU A 83 -4.04 -6.29 21.42
C GLU A 83 -3.42 -4.89 21.53
N SER A 84 -2.67 -4.45 20.51
CA SER A 84 -2.08 -3.10 20.48
C SER A 84 -3.14 -2.01 20.54
N LEU A 85 -4.24 -2.16 19.81
CA LEU A 85 -5.36 -1.20 19.80
C LEU A 85 -6.05 -1.16 21.17
N LYS A 86 -6.30 -2.31 21.82
CA LYS A 86 -6.88 -2.38 23.18
C LYS A 86 -5.97 -1.69 24.21
N GLY A 87 -4.66 -1.79 24.05
CA GLY A 87 -3.69 -1.08 24.91
C GLY A 87 -3.72 0.43 24.76
N LEU A 88 -4.14 0.96 23.59
CA LEU A 88 -4.24 2.40 23.33
C LEU A 88 -5.64 2.98 23.65
N GLY A 89 -6.67 2.14 23.74
CA GLY A 89 -8.04 2.53 24.06
C GLY A 89 -9.09 1.78 23.26
N THR A 90 -10.36 2.10 23.50
CA THR A 90 -11.50 1.53 22.79
C THR A 90 -12.68 2.50 22.83
N PRO A 91 -13.66 2.41 21.91
CA PRO A 91 -13.69 1.59 20.70
C PRO A 91 -12.90 2.22 19.54
N VAL A 92 -12.60 1.43 18.51
CA VAL A 92 -12.19 1.98 17.21
C VAL A 92 -13.42 2.59 16.54
N LYS A 93 -13.36 3.88 16.21
CA LYS A 93 -14.46 4.62 15.57
C LYS A 93 -14.30 4.69 14.06
N PHE A 94 -13.08 4.96 13.60
CA PHE A 94 -12.78 5.07 12.18
C PHE A 94 -11.52 4.30 11.81
N VAL A 95 -11.56 3.70 10.63
CA VAL A 95 -10.40 3.19 9.89
C VAL A 95 -10.27 4.02 8.63
N ILE A 96 -9.09 4.52 8.31
CA ILE A 96 -8.79 5.23 7.07
C ILE A 96 -7.79 4.38 6.30
N ASN A 97 -8.12 3.91 5.09
CA ASN A 97 -7.16 3.19 4.26
C ASN A 97 -6.46 4.17 3.33
N THR A 98 -5.12 4.08 3.30
CA THR A 98 -4.29 4.89 2.40
C THR A 98 -4.44 4.47 0.95
N HIS A 99 -4.60 3.18 0.68
CA HIS A 99 -4.85 2.60 -0.64
C HIS A 99 -5.45 1.19 -0.52
N TRP A 100 -5.65 0.47 -1.64
CA TRP A 100 -6.41 -0.77 -1.66
C TRP A 100 -5.62 -2.02 -1.31
N HIS A 101 -4.28 -2.01 -1.28
CA HIS A 101 -3.47 -3.20 -1.08
C HIS A 101 -3.78 -3.91 0.24
N PHE A 102 -3.62 -5.22 0.22
CA PHE A 102 -4.04 -6.14 1.28
C PHE A 102 -3.34 -5.88 2.62
N ASP A 103 -2.09 -5.45 2.60
CA ASP A 103 -1.30 -5.15 3.80
C ASP A 103 -1.67 -3.81 4.46
N HIS A 104 -2.61 -3.08 3.86
CA HIS A 104 -3.23 -1.85 4.40
C HIS A 104 -4.73 -2.02 4.70
N THR A 105 -5.36 -3.12 4.20
CA THR A 105 -6.83 -3.29 4.25
C THR A 105 -7.32 -4.61 4.83
N ASP A 106 -6.45 -5.62 5.01
CA ASP A 106 -6.87 -6.98 5.35
C ASP A 106 -7.64 -7.10 6.68
N ASN A 107 -7.41 -6.19 7.65
CA ASN A 107 -8.12 -6.21 8.92
C ASN A 107 -9.29 -5.19 8.99
N ASN A 108 -9.74 -4.68 7.86
CA ASN A 108 -10.96 -3.86 7.82
C ASN A 108 -12.19 -4.61 8.35
N ALA A 109 -12.36 -5.89 7.96
CA ALA A 109 -13.54 -6.67 8.33
C ALA A 109 -13.71 -6.86 9.85
N PRO A 110 -12.72 -7.34 10.62
CA PRO A 110 -12.84 -7.45 12.07
C PRO A 110 -12.99 -6.08 12.75
N LEU A 111 -12.34 -5.02 12.27
CA LEU A 111 -12.50 -3.67 12.80
C LEU A 111 -13.93 -3.14 12.55
N HIS A 112 -14.47 -3.35 11.35
CA HIS A 112 -15.87 -3.01 11.05
C HIS A 112 -16.87 -3.81 11.89
N ALA A 113 -16.65 -5.11 12.09
CA ALA A 113 -17.46 -5.94 12.98
C ALA A 113 -17.43 -5.44 14.44
N GLY A 114 -16.32 -4.80 14.87
CA GLY A 114 -16.20 -4.12 16.15
C GLY A 114 -16.85 -2.73 16.21
N GLY A 115 -17.53 -2.29 15.14
CA GLY A 115 -18.28 -1.02 15.07
C GLY A 115 -17.53 0.13 14.39
N ALA A 116 -16.33 -0.08 13.86
CA ALA A 116 -15.60 0.95 13.13
C ALA A 116 -16.24 1.25 11.77
N THR A 117 -16.19 2.52 11.36
CA THR A 117 -16.50 2.94 10.00
C THR A 117 -15.21 2.99 9.19
N VAL A 118 -15.12 2.19 8.13
CA VAL A 118 -13.99 2.24 7.19
C VAL A 118 -14.22 3.34 6.18
N VAL A 119 -13.24 4.25 6.06
CA VAL A 119 -13.23 5.41 5.17
C VAL A 119 -12.10 5.25 4.18
N ALA A 120 -12.35 5.43 2.89
CA ALA A 120 -11.32 5.36 1.85
C ALA A 120 -11.73 6.15 0.59
N HIS A 121 -10.79 6.30 -0.33
CA HIS A 121 -11.08 6.82 -1.66
C HIS A 121 -12.06 5.90 -2.42
N GLU A 122 -12.93 6.44 -3.29
CA GLU A 122 -13.91 5.65 -4.04
C GLU A 122 -13.26 4.55 -4.91
N ASN A 123 -12.08 4.82 -5.48
CA ASN A 123 -11.32 3.83 -6.22
C ASN A 123 -10.85 2.67 -5.32
N THR A 124 -10.49 2.91 -4.06
CA THR A 124 -10.15 1.86 -3.09
C THR A 124 -11.31 0.87 -2.94
N LYS A 125 -12.53 1.38 -2.74
CA LYS A 125 -13.72 0.53 -2.66
C LYS A 125 -13.94 -0.26 -3.95
N ARG A 126 -13.80 0.38 -5.11
CA ARG A 126 -13.93 -0.29 -6.42
C ARG A 126 -12.90 -1.41 -6.56
N ARG A 127 -11.61 -1.12 -6.31
CA ARG A 127 -10.52 -2.11 -6.43
C ARG A 127 -10.73 -3.31 -5.49
N MET A 128 -11.14 -3.06 -4.25
CA MET A 128 -11.45 -4.11 -3.29
C MET A 128 -12.70 -4.92 -3.65
N SER A 129 -13.63 -4.38 -4.43
CA SER A 129 -14.88 -5.05 -4.83
C SER A 129 -14.72 -5.99 -6.03
N GLU A 130 -13.59 -5.94 -6.72
CA GLU A 130 -13.32 -6.64 -7.97
C GLU A 130 -12.08 -7.54 -7.83
N PRO A 131 -11.94 -8.60 -8.65
CA PRO A 131 -10.68 -9.35 -8.74
C PRO A 131 -9.56 -8.43 -9.21
N GLN A 132 -8.39 -8.53 -8.57
CA GLN A 132 -7.19 -7.80 -8.98
C GLN A 132 -6.05 -8.77 -9.24
N HIS A 133 -5.13 -8.36 -10.13
CA HIS A 133 -3.87 -9.04 -10.36
C HIS A 133 -2.73 -8.05 -10.24
N ILE A 134 -1.83 -8.24 -9.28
CA ILE A 134 -0.62 -7.42 -9.16
C ILE A 134 0.50 -8.09 -9.97
N ALA A 135 0.72 -7.61 -11.19
CA ALA A 135 1.59 -8.24 -12.18
C ALA A 135 3.06 -8.39 -11.71
N ILE A 136 3.58 -7.42 -10.98
CA ILE A 136 4.97 -7.47 -10.48
C ILE A 136 5.16 -8.54 -9.37
N LEU A 137 4.12 -8.87 -8.64
CA LEU A 137 4.11 -9.93 -7.63
C LEU A 137 3.69 -11.28 -8.22
N ASP A 138 3.06 -11.27 -9.41
CA ASP A 138 2.39 -12.41 -10.01
C ASP A 138 1.41 -13.06 -9.01
N LEU A 139 0.56 -12.22 -8.40
CA LEU A 139 -0.43 -12.61 -7.41
C LEU A 139 -1.82 -12.13 -7.79
N ASP A 140 -2.78 -13.04 -7.66
CA ASP A 140 -4.20 -12.76 -7.83
C ASP A 140 -4.86 -12.52 -6.46
N PHE A 141 -5.70 -11.50 -6.41
CA PHE A 141 -6.49 -11.12 -5.24
C PHE A 141 -7.97 -11.26 -5.57
N PRO A 142 -8.72 -12.14 -4.91
CA PRO A 142 -10.17 -12.20 -5.06
C PRO A 142 -10.80 -10.91 -4.51
N PRO A 143 -12.07 -10.61 -4.89
CA PRO A 143 -12.81 -9.53 -4.26
C PRO A 143 -12.79 -9.68 -2.74
N SER A 144 -12.61 -8.55 -2.04
CA SER A 144 -12.66 -8.52 -0.58
C SER A 144 -14.07 -8.85 -0.08
N PRO A 145 -14.21 -9.49 1.10
CA PRO A 145 -15.52 -9.70 1.72
C PRO A 145 -16.27 -8.37 1.90
N ALA A 146 -17.58 -8.39 1.77
CA ALA A 146 -18.42 -7.18 1.91
C ALA A 146 -18.16 -6.41 3.22
N ALA A 147 -17.89 -7.13 4.32
CA ALA A 147 -17.55 -6.53 5.61
C ALA A 147 -16.21 -5.78 5.64
N ALA A 148 -15.30 -6.06 4.68
CA ALA A 148 -14.02 -5.36 4.57
C ALA A 148 -14.09 -4.09 3.72
N LEU A 149 -15.16 -3.92 2.92
CA LEU A 149 -15.31 -2.80 2.00
C LEU A 149 -15.54 -1.48 2.75
N PRO A 150 -14.98 -0.35 2.28
CA PRO A 150 -15.26 0.97 2.85
C PRO A 150 -16.77 1.29 2.88
N GLN A 151 -17.29 1.66 4.06
CA GLN A 151 -18.66 2.10 4.24
C GLN A 151 -18.84 3.57 3.87
N ARG A 152 -17.77 4.37 4.02
CA ARG A 152 -17.73 5.78 3.62
C ARG A 152 -16.64 5.98 2.59
N VAL A 153 -17.01 6.56 1.47
CA VAL A 153 -16.07 6.89 0.39
C VAL A 153 -16.07 8.39 0.11
N PHE A 154 -14.94 8.86 -0.41
CA PHE A 154 -14.78 10.24 -0.90
C PHE A 154 -14.01 10.23 -2.24
N LYS A 155 -14.04 11.34 -2.95
CA LYS A 155 -13.38 11.51 -4.25
C LYS A 155 -12.10 12.35 -4.14
N ASP A 156 -12.21 13.55 -3.63
CA ASP A 156 -11.07 14.49 -3.61
C ASP A 156 -10.37 14.52 -2.24
N GLY A 157 -11.14 14.44 -1.17
CA GLY A 157 -10.62 14.48 0.19
C GLY A 157 -11.68 14.25 1.25
N TYR A 158 -11.21 14.05 2.47
CA TYR A 158 -12.05 13.84 3.65
C TYR A 158 -11.43 14.54 4.85
N LYS A 159 -12.25 15.15 5.69
CA LYS A 159 -11.81 15.82 6.92
C LYS A 159 -12.50 15.22 8.13
N LEU A 160 -11.75 15.02 9.19
CA LEU A 160 -12.22 14.48 10.45
C LEU A 160 -11.57 15.24 11.61
N ALA A 161 -12.34 15.56 12.63
CA ALA A 161 -11.84 16.13 13.88
C ALA A 161 -12.19 15.18 15.02
N ALA A 162 -11.21 14.76 15.80
CA ALA A 162 -11.38 13.92 16.99
C ALA A 162 -10.14 14.00 17.89
N ASN A 163 -10.33 13.75 19.16
CA ASN A 163 -9.24 13.70 20.16
C ASN A 163 -8.33 14.95 20.15
N GLY A 164 -8.88 16.13 19.84
CA GLY A 164 -8.12 17.37 19.74
C GLY A 164 -7.31 17.54 18.45
N GLU A 165 -7.38 16.57 17.54
CA GLU A 165 -6.66 16.56 16.26
C GLU A 165 -7.59 16.84 15.08
N ARG A 166 -7.07 17.48 14.04
CA ARG A 166 -7.72 17.59 12.72
C ARG A 166 -6.97 16.76 11.70
N LEU A 167 -7.65 15.77 11.14
CA LEU A 167 -7.14 14.94 10.06
C LEU A 167 -7.65 15.50 8.72
N GLU A 168 -6.72 15.75 7.82
CA GLU A 168 -6.98 16.04 6.43
C GLU A 168 -6.50 14.89 5.56
N VAL A 169 -7.43 14.20 4.90
CA VAL A 169 -7.16 13.10 3.97
C VAL A 169 -7.31 13.64 2.56
N SER A 170 -6.29 13.51 1.75
CA SER A 170 -6.28 14.04 0.38
C SER A 170 -5.89 12.96 -0.63
N HIS A 171 -6.67 12.81 -1.69
CA HIS A 171 -6.29 11.94 -2.81
C HIS A 171 -5.13 12.55 -3.59
N VAL A 172 -4.20 11.72 -4.00
CA VAL A 172 -3.10 12.09 -4.91
C VAL A 172 -3.35 11.49 -6.30
N PRO A 173 -2.84 12.09 -7.38
CA PRO A 173 -2.89 11.46 -8.71
C PRO A 173 -2.30 10.05 -8.66
N PRO A 174 -2.65 9.18 -9.63
CA PRO A 174 -2.11 7.83 -9.70
C PRO A 174 -0.60 7.80 -9.52
N ALA A 175 -0.13 7.22 -8.40
CA ALA A 175 1.25 7.18 -7.95
C ALA A 175 1.71 5.74 -7.70
N HIS A 176 1.52 5.20 -6.48
CA HIS A 176 1.73 3.78 -6.19
C HIS A 176 0.60 2.92 -6.79
N THR A 177 -0.63 3.43 -6.69
CA THR A 177 -1.85 2.92 -7.32
C THR A 177 -2.70 4.09 -7.83
N ASP A 178 -3.94 3.84 -8.30
CA ASP A 178 -4.94 4.89 -8.59
C ASP A 178 -5.81 5.24 -7.36
N THR A 179 -5.45 4.72 -6.18
CA THR A 179 -6.28 4.81 -4.97
C THR A 179 -5.63 5.61 -3.84
N ASP A 180 -4.40 6.09 -4.03
CA ASP A 180 -3.54 6.59 -2.97
C ASP A 180 -4.08 7.86 -2.33
N VAL A 181 -4.06 7.88 -1.01
CA VAL A 181 -4.34 9.06 -0.21
C VAL A 181 -3.22 9.31 0.80
N ILE A 182 -3.02 10.56 1.15
CA ILE A 182 -2.16 11.00 2.24
C ILE A 182 -3.04 11.48 3.40
N VAL A 183 -2.58 11.28 4.63
CA VAL A 183 -3.29 11.70 5.84
C VAL A 183 -2.41 12.65 6.65
N ARG A 184 -2.87 13.88 6.80
CA ARG A 184 -2.19 14.90 7.61
C ARG A 184 -2.87 15.03 8.96
N PHE A 185 -2.10 14.92 10.03
CA PHE A 185 -2.48 15.23 11.40
C PHE A 185 -1.93 16.63 11.70
N GLU A 186 -2.83 17.61 11.68
CA GLU A 186 -2.42 19.03 11.65
C GLU A 186 -1.74 19.49 12.93
N GLN A 187 -2.30 19.13 14.11
CA GLN A 187 -1.78 19.56 15.40
C GLN A 187 -0.51 18.80 15.79
N ALA A 188 -0.46 17.50 15.47
CA ALA A 188 0.71 16.67 15.77
C ALA A 188 1.89 16.91 14.84
N GLY A 189 1.71 17.62 13.70
CA GLY A 189 2.74 17.81 12.69
C GLY A 189 3.18 16.50 12.04
N VAL A 190 2.24 15.55 11.85
CA VAL A 190 2.52 14.23 11.28
C VAL A 190 1.83 14.09 9.93
N LEU A 191 2.54 13.49 8.98
CA LEU A 191 2.07 13.22 7.62
C LEU A 191 2.24 11.73 7.31
N HIS A 192 1.13 10.99 7.17
CA HIS A 192 1.16 9.60 6.72
C HIS A 192 1.06 9.57 5.19
N ALA A 193 2.11 9.11 4.56
CA ALA A 193 2.25 9.13 3.10
C ALA A 193 1.66 7.89 2.42
N GLY A 194 1.30 6.83 3.17
CA GLY A 194 1.02 5.53 2.57
C GLY A 194 2.18 5.08 1.68
N ASP A 195 1.88 4.28 0.67
CA ASP A 195 2.87 3.70 -0.23
C ASP A 195 3.36 4.66 -1.33
N VAL A 196 2.99 5.93 -1.26
CA VAL A 196 3.67 6.99 -2.01
C VAL A 196 5.12 7.14 -1.54
N PHE A 197 5.44 6.73 -0.30
CA PHE A 197 6.78 6.80 0.25
C PHE A 197 7.24 5.48 0.89
N PHE A 198 8.38 4.97 0.42
CA PHE A 198 9.12 3.83 0.98
C PHE A 198 10.46 4.32 1.50
N ASN A 199 10.62 4.41 2.82
CA ASN A 199 11.87 4.92 3.37
C ASN A 199 12.98 3.86 3.39
N GLY A 200 14.13 4.18 2.75
CA GLY A 200 15.33 3.34 2.72
C GLY A 200 15.24 2.09 1.84
N ARG A 201 14.32 2.05 0.87
CA ARG A 201 14.17 0.92 -0.07
C ARG A 201 13.52 1.33 -1.39
N TYR A 202 13.76 0.56 -2.46
CA TYR A 202 13.00 0.68 -3.70
C TYR A 202 11.53 0.36 -3.49
N PRO A 203 10.61 1.18 -4.05
CA PRO A 203 9.18 0.95 -3.92
C PRO A 203 8.65 -0.12 -4.89
N LEU A 204 7.51 -0.71 -4.53
CA LEU A 204 6.55 -1.21 -5.50
C LEU A 204 5.84 -0.01 -6.14
N ILE A 205 5.59 -0.07 -7.45
CA ILE A 205 4.65 0.78 -8.18
C ILE A 205 3.72 -0.16 -8.93
N ASP A 206 2.46 -0.19 -8.56
CA ASP A 206 1.51 -1.14 -9.14
C ASP A 206 0.89 -0.60 -10.42
N GLY A 207 1.59 -0.78 -11.53
CA GLY A 207 1.10 -0.43 -12.85
C GLY A 207 -0.19 -1.15 -13.25
N SER A 208 -0.50 -2.31 -12.63
CA SER A 208 -1.75 -3.06 -12.89
C SER A 208 -2.99 -2.32 -12.40
N THR A 209 -2.84 -1.47 -11.38
CA THR A 209 -3.91 -0.64 -10.83
C THR A 209 -3.65 0.86 -11.00
N GLY A 210 -2.93 1.21 -12.05
CA GLY A 210 -2.75 2.59 -12.49
C GLY A 210 -1.56 3.32 -11.86
N GLY A 211 -0.71 2.62 -11.11
CA GLY A 211 0.50 3.21 -10.55
C GLY A 211 1.49 3.66 -11.62
N ARG A 212 2.17 4.78 -11.39
CA ARG A 212 3.10 5.42 -12.33
C ARG A 212 4.27 6.05 -11.60
N VAL A 213 5.49 5.86 -12.11
CA VAL A 213 6.68 6.46 -11.50
C VAL A 213 6.65 8.00 -11.52
N ASP A 214 6.15 8.62 -12.58
CA ASP A 214 5.98 10.09 -12.65
C ASP A 214 4.95 10.57 -11.62
N GLY A 215 3.88 9.80 -11.39
CA GLY A 215 2.91 10.08 -10.34
C GLY A 215 3.50 9.98 -8.94
N MET A 216 4.39 9.00 -8.69
CA MET A 216 5.13 8.91 -7.42
C MET A 216 5.97 10.15 -7.16
N ILE A 217 6.69 10.66 -8.18
CA ILE A 217 7.49 11.87 -8.08
C ILE A 217 6.59 13.08 -7.78
N GLU A 218 5.49 13.23 -8.52
CA GLU A 218 4.52 14.33 -8.32
C GLU A 218 3.89 14.27 -6.92
N ALA A 219 3.54 13.09 -6.43
CA ALA A 219 2.99 12.90 -5.09
C ALA A 219 4.03 13.27 -4.01
N CYS A 220 5.30 12.87 -4.17
CA CYS A 220 6.38 13.33 -3.29
C CYS A 220 6.52 14.86 -3.30
N ASP A 221 6.45 15.51 -4.47
CA ASP A 221 6.50 16.97 -4.57
C ASP A 221 5.31 17.64 -3.85
N ARG A 222 4.12 17.02 -3.85
CA ARG A 222 2.96 17.49 -3.07
C ARG A 222 3.21 17.37 -1.57
N LEU A 223 3.72 16.23 -1.10
CA LEU A 223 4.10 16.03 0.29
C LEU A 223 5.13 17.07 0.75
N LEU A 224 6.15 17.34 -0.07
CA LEU A 224 7.22 18.32 0.22
C LEU A 224 6.71 19.76 0.31
N ARG A 225 5.59 20.09 -0.35
CA ARG A 225 4.97 21.43 -0.22
C ARG A 225 4.27 21.67 1.11
N VAL A 226 3.81 20.59 1.78
CA VAL A 226 3.09 20.68 3.05
C VAL A 226 3.93 20.27 4.26
N ALA A 227 5.07 19.58 4.04
CA ALA A 227 6.01 19.20 5.07
C ALA A 227 7.05 20.31 5.30
N ASP A 228 7.25 20.70 6.53
CA ASP A 228 8.36 21.56 6.99
C ASP A 228 9.49 20.72 7.63
N ALA A 229 10.46 21.39 8.26
CA ALA A 229 11.61 20.74 8.89
C ALA A 229 11.23 19.86 10.11
N GLU A 230 10.15 20.20 10.78
CA GLU A 230 9.69 19.54 12.01
C GLU A 230 8.65 18.45 11.73
N THR A 231 8.13 18.39 10.50
CA THR A 231 7.11 17.41 10.11
C THR A 231 7.67 16.00 10.18
N LYS A 232 7.03 15.15 10.98
CA LYS A 232 7.28 13.70 11.03
C LYS A 232 6.55 13.04 9.88
N ILE A 233 7.27 12.31 9.02
CA ILE A 233 6.67 11.65 7.86
C ILE A 233 6.65 10.15 8.10
N VAL A 234 5.45 9.57 8.12
CA VAL A 234 5.25 8.13 8.20
C VAL A 234 5.16 7.58 6.79
N PRO A 235 6.16 6.82 6.31
CA PRO A 235 6.07 6.12 5.03
C PRO A 235 5.09 4.95 5.13
N GLY A 236 4.60 4.42 4.01
CA GLY A 236 3.88 3.15 4.03
C GLY A 236 4.76 2.01 4.53
N HIS A 237 6.02 2.00 4.10
CA HIS A 237 7.03 1.01 4.53
C HIS A 237 8.36 1.67 4.89
N GLY A 238 8.99 1.15 5.94
CA GLY A 238 10.28 1.64 6.42
C GLY A 238 10.15 2.46 7.70
N PRO A 239 11.28 2.96 8.24
CA PRO A 239 11.29 3.71 9.48
C PRO A 239 10.65 5.10 9.32
N LEU A 240 10.22 5.68 10.46
CA LEU A 240 9.79 7.08 10.52
C LEU A 240 10.83 7.98 9.84
N ALA A 241 10.37 8.96 9.09
CA ALA A 241 11.17 9.76 8.20
C ALA A 241 11.03 11.26 8.46
N THR A 242 11.99 12.00 7.93
CA THR A 242 12.05 13.45 7.90
C THR A 242 11.74 13.97 6.48
N ARG A 243 11.56 15.28 6.38
CA ARG A 243 11.48 15.95 5.06
C ARG A 243 12.74 15.70 4.20
N ALA A 244 13.92 15.63 4.81
CA ALA A 244 15.17 15.36 4.08
C ALA A 244 15.21 13.95 3.49
N ASP A 245 14.67 12.95 4.20
CA ASP A 245 14.56 11.58 3.68
C ASP A 245 13.59 11.50 2.51
N LEU A 246 12.47 12.23 2.57
CA LEU A 246 11.52 12.30 1.45
C LEU A 246 12.14 12.99 0.21
N VAL A 247 12.98 14.03 0.40
CA VAL A 247 13.73 14.65 -0.71
C VAL A 247 14.66 13.62 -1.37
N LYS A 248 15.44 12.88 -0.58
CA LYS A 248 16.33 11.83 -1.12
C LYS A 248 15.56 10.77 -1.90
N TYR A 249 14.41 10.33 -1.37
CA TYR A 249 13.58 9.35 -2.03
C TYR A 249 13.01 9.87 -3.36
N ARG A 250 12.48 11.09 -3.38
CA ARG A 250 11.99 11.74 -4.59
C ARG A 250 13.08 11.88 -5.65
N ASP A 251 14.29 12.27 -5.24
CA ASP A 251 15.43 12.42 -6.15
C ASP A 251 15.90 11.07 -6.71
N MET A 252 15.84 10.00 -5.91
CA MET A 252 16.07 8.63 -6.37
C MET A 252 15.05 8.24 -7.45
N LEU A 253 13.75 8.47 -7.22
CA LEU A 253 12.69 8.19 -8.20
C LEU A 253 12.90 8.97 -9.51
N ALA A 254 13.22 10.27 -9.42
CA ALA A 254 13.47 11.12 -10.59
C ALA A 254 14.70 10.64 -11.39
N THR A 255 15.76 10.26 -10.69
CA THR A 255 16.98 9.69 -11.30
C THR A 255 16.66 8.36 -12.00
N ALA A 256 15.92 7.48 -11.34
CA ALA A 256 15.55 6.18 -11.90
C ALA A 256 14.66 6.36 -13.15
N ALA A 257 13.65 7.23 -13.08
CA ALA A 257 12.78 7.53 -14.21
C ALA A 257 13.56 8.09 -15.41
N ASP A 258 14.46 9.05 -15.18
CA ASP A 258 15.28 9.64 -16.24
C ASP A 258 16.17 8.60 -16.93
N ARG A 259 16.87 7.77 -16.15
CA ARG A 259 17.78 6.73 -16.68
C ARG A 259 17.03 5.70 -17.52
N VAL A 260 15.88 5.18 -17.03
CA VAL A 260 15.10 4.19 -17.78
C VAL A 260 14.43 4.84 -18.99
N ARG A 261 13.97 6.08 -18.91
CA ARG A 261 13.40 6.83 -20.05
C ARG A 261 14.43 6.98 -21.18
N LYS A 262 15.69 7.26 -20.85
CA LYS A 262 16.79 7.34 -21.85
C LYS A 262 17.03 5.97 -22.50
N LEU A 263 17.01 4.89 -21.75
CA LEU A 263 17.15 3.54 -22.29
C LEU A 263 15.98 3.20 -23.24
N LYS A 264 14.73 3.45 -22.84
CA LYS A 264 13.54 3.27 -23.72
C LYS A 264 13.63 4.13 -24.97
N ALA A 265 14.01 5.39 -24.87
CA ALA A 265 14.16 6.30 -26.00
C ALA A 265 15.27 5.87 -26.97
N SER A 266 16.29 5.16 -26.50
CA SER A 266 17.33 4.55 -27.36
C SER A 266 16.92 3.21 -27.97
N GLY A 267 15.65 2.77 -27.79
CA GLY A 267 15.11 1.54 -28.36
C GLY A 267 15.44 0.26 -27.57
N LYS A 268 15.98 0.36 -26.37
CA LYS A 268 16.29 -0.82 -25.53
C LYS A 268 15.04 -1.50 -25.01
N SER A 269 15.01 -2.83 -25.14
CA SER A 269 13.99 -3.68 -24.53
C SER A 269 14.08 -3.65 -23.00
N LEU A 270 13.12 -4.25 -22.31
CA LEU A 270 13.15 -4.41 -20.85
C LEU A 270 14.39 -5.20 -20.41
N GLU A 271 14.67 -6.33 -21.08
CA GLU A 271 15.80 -7.21 -20.79
C GLU A 271 17.13 -6.47 -21.00
N GLU A 272 17.27 -5.71 -22.08
CA GLU A 272 18.47 -4.89 -22.35
C GLU A 272 18.62 -3.75 -21.35
N SER A 273 17.50 -3.19 -20.87
CA SER A 273 17.51 -2.14 -19.85
C SER A 273 17.92 -2.69 -18.49
N ILE A 274 17.49 -3.90 -18.11
CA ILE A 274 17.96 -4.60 -16.92
C ILE A 274 19.46 -4.92 -17.03
N ALA A 275 19.87 -5.47 -18.18
CA ALA A 275 21.28 -5.83 -18.43
C ALA A 275 22.24 -4.62 -18.38
N ALA A 276 21.75 -3.41 -18.66
CA ALA A 276 22.52 -2.17 -18.57
C ALA A 276 22.83 -1.75 -17.11
N LYS A 277 22.19 -2.38 -16.10
CA LYS A 277 22.43 -2.13 -14.66
C LYS A 277 22.39 -0.64 -14.26
N PRO A 278 21.36 0.11 -14.65
CA PRO A 278 21.36 1.58 -14.51
C PRO A 278 21.30 2.08 -13.06
N PHE A 279 21.10 1.19 -12.05
CA PHE A 279 20.92 1.55 -10.65
C PHE A 279 22.03 1.04 -9.73
N THR A 280 23.15 0.56 -10.26
CA THR A 280 24.26 -0.01 -9.45
C THR A 280 24.76 0.94 -8.35
N ASP A 281 24.78 2.25 -8.61
CA ASP A 281 25.16 3.30 -7.65
C ASP A 281 24.05 3.61 -6.62
N LEU A 282 22.81 3.21 -6.88
CA LEU A 282 21.66 3.41 -5.98
C LEU A 282 21.39 2.20 -5.08
N ASP A 283 21.89 1.01 -5.47
CA ASP A 283 21.59 -0.25 -4.80
C ASP A 283 22.08 -0.31 -3.35
N GLY A 284 23.18 0.41 -3.02
CA GLY A 284 23.68 0.49 -1.65
C GLY A 284 22.68 1.10 -0.66
N ASP A 285 22.01 2.16 -1.08
CA ASP A 285 21.06 2.89 -0.22
C ASP A 285 19.64 2.33 -0.31
N TRP A 286 19.23 1.81 -1.49
CA TRP A 286 17.83 1.49 -1.78
C TRP A 286 17.55 0.00 -2.01
N GLY A 287 18.55 -0.80 -2.32
CA GLY A 287 18.42 -2.21 -2.64
C GLY A 287 18.34 -3.15 -1.44
N SER A 288 18.21 -2.66 -0.21
CA SER A 288 18.14 -3.50 1.00
C SER A 288 16.79 -4.20 1.19
N GLY A 289 15.74 -3.68 0.54
CA GLY A 289 14.35 -4.17 0.63
C GLY A 289 14.09 -5.42 -0.21
N ARG A 290 12.81 -5.67 -0.47
CA ARG A 290 12.31 -6.77 -1.31
C ARG A 290 12.82 -6.67 -2.75
N TYR A 291 12.81 -5.47 -3.32
CA TYR A 291 13.21 -5.21 -4.69
C TYR A 291 14.68 -4.81 -4.73
N LYS A 292 15.41 -5.40 -5.68
CA LYS A 292 16.79 -5.04 -6.03
C LYS A 292 16.80 -4.14 -7.27
N GLY A 293 17.97 -3.65 -7.66
CA GLY A 293 18.08 -2.77 -8.81
C GLY A 293 17.42 -3.31 -10.07
N ASP A 294 17.61 -4.59 -10.39
CA ASP A 294 17.01 -5.23 -11.55
C ASP A 294 15.47 -5.25 -11.49
N ASP A 295 14.91 -5.58 -10.32
CA ASP A 295 13.47 -5.55 -10.11
C ASP A 295 12.94 -4.13 -10.26
N PHE A 296 13.69 -3.14 -9.74
CA PHE A 296 13.27 -1.75 -9.81
C PHE A 296 13.38 -1.18 -11.23
N VAL A 297 14.39 -1.60 -12.03
CA VAL A 297 14.41 -1.30 -13.48
C VAL A 297 13.14 -1.78 -14.15
N LYS A 298 12.71 -3.03 -13.88
CA LYS A 298 11.48 -3.58 -14.41
C LYS A 298 10.25 -2.77 -13.98
N ILE A 299 10.14 -2.43 -12.68
CA ILE A 299 9.03 -1.62 -12.16
C ILE A 299 8.98 -0.28 -12.89
N VAL A 300 10.07 0.47 -12.93
CA VAL A 300 10.13 1.79 -13.58
C VAL A 300 9.85 1.67 -15.08
N TYR A 301 10.41 0.67 -15.77
CA TYR A 301 10.19 0.46 -17.21
C TYR A 301 8.71 0.25 -17.55
N LEU A 302 7.98 -0.49 -16.72
CA LEU A 302 6.56 -0.81 -16.95
C LEU A 302 5.61 0.32 -16.51
N THR A 303 6.06 1.28 -15.71
CA THR A 303 5.23 2.35 -15.13
C THR A 303 5.55 3.77 -15.64
N LEU A 304 6.47 3.87 -16.62
CA LEU A 304 6.77 5.07 -17.40
C LEU A 304 5.74 5.33 -18.50
#